data_c9e3f74582f7f5b56fe93025140bb806
#
_entry.id   c9e3f74582f7f5b56fe93025140bb806
#
_cell.length_a   1.000
_cell.length_b   1.000
_cell.length_c   1.000
_cell.angle_alpha   90.00
_cell.angle_beta   90.00
_cell.angle_gamma   90.00
#
_symmetry.space_group_name_H-M   'P 1'
#
loop_
_entity.id
_entity.type
_entity.pdbx_description
1 polymer ?
#
loop_
_entity_poly.entity_id
_entity_poly.type
_entity_poly.pdbx_seq_one_letter_code
_entity_poly.pdbx_strand_id
1 'polypeptide(L)'
;MLIENKAERLAGSRVTSKAIDDRSGCTAILKTLELLGGQQTAYNIAVCFSTQEEVGERGAKTTAYDISADYAIVVDVSFARTHYESEEECGIMGKGAMIGIAPSLSREMSDGFISLAEEKGIPYQLEVMSGKTGTNADTIGVSGSGTKAVTISIPEKHMHTPVEIVDINDIDNTALLIAEYLKRV
;
A
#
# COMPACT_ATOMS: atom_id res chain seq x y z
N MET A 1 10.57 6.75 -27.32
CA MET A 1 10.35 8.17 -26.94
C MET A 1 10.28 8.19 -25.41
N LEU A 2 11.09 8.97 -24.75
CA LEU A 2 11.04 9.14 -23.29
C LEU A 2 10.28 10.43 -23.01
N ILE A 3 9.24 10.37 -22.18
CA ILE A 3 8.56 11.57 -21.71
C ILE A 3 9.30 12.01 -20.45
N GLU A 4 9.92 13.17 -20.53
CA GLU A 4 10.57 13.78 -19.38
C GLU A 4 9.51 14.51 -18.54
N ASN A 5 9.26 14.00 -17.34
CA ASN A 5 8.38 14.63 -16.35
C ASN A 5 9.13 14.75 -15.02
N LYS A 6 9.20 15.96 -14.48
CA LYS A 6 9.74 16.22 -13.15
C LYS A 6 8.61 16.14 -12.13
N ALA A 7 8.96 15.77 -10.90
CA ALA A 7 7.98 15.83 -9.82
C ALA A 7 7.57 17.30 -9.57
N GLU A 8 6.25 17.55 -9.60
CA GLU A 8 5.68 18.87 -9.42
C GLU A 8 4.58 18.86 -8.36
N ARG A 9 4.48 19.94 -7.61
CA ARG A 9 3.37 20.15 -6.69
C ARG A 9 2.17 20.71 -7.45
N LEU A 10 1.01 20.11 -7.20
CA LEU A 10 -0.29 20.57 -7.68
C LEU A 10 -1.04 21.30 -6.57
N ALA A 11 -2.29 21.71 -6.86
CA ALA A 11 -3.16 22.35 -5.88
C ALA A 11 -3.40 21.45 -4.64
N GLY A 12 -3.32 22.05 -3.47
CA GLY A 12 -3.44 21.34 -2.19
C GLY A 12 -2.21 20.54 -1.84
N SER A 13 -2.42 19.32 -1.38
CA SER A 13 -1.37 18.36 -0.97
C SER A 13 -0.95 17.39 -2.08
N ARG A 14 -1.38 17.63 -3.32
CA ARG A 14 -1.15 16.72 -4.44
C ARG A 14 0.21 16.92 -5.08
N VAL A 15 0.76 15.82 -5.58
CA VAL A 15 1.99 15.80 -6.37
C VAL A 15 1.77 14.97 -7.63
N THR A 16 2.44 15.34 -8.71
CA THR A 16 2.47 14.57 -9.95
C THR A 16 3.89 14.23 -10.33
N SER A 17 4.09 13.04 -10.85
CA SER A 17 5.35 12.56 -11.42
C SER A 17 5.07 11.32 -12.27
N LYS A 18 6.09 10.81 -12.95
CA LYS A 18 6.11 9.43 -13.43
C LYS A 18 6.52 8.49 -12.30
N ALA A 19 6.17 7.22 -12.40
CA ALA A 19 6.61 6.15 -11.49
C ALA A 19 6.36 6.50 -10.00
N ILE A 20 5.22 7.11 -9.70
CA ILE A 20 4.68 7.23 -8.34
C ILE A 20 4.27 5.84 -7.86
N ASP A 21 3.76 5.06 -8.76
CA ASP A 21 3.64 3.61 -8.69
C ASP A 21 5.04 2.94 -8.82
N ASP A 22 5.62 2.28 -7.78
CA ASP A 22 5.13 2.42 -6.40
C ASP A 22 6.19 3.10 -5.50
N ARG A 23 6.66 4.30 -5.90
CA ARG A 23 7.53 5.09 -5.02
C ARG A 23 6.78 5.75 -3.88
N SER A 24 5.46 5.91 -4.01
CA SER A 24 4.59 6.39 -2.93
C SER A 24 4.53 5.39 -1.79
N GLY A 25 4.34 4.11 -2.07
CA GLY A 25 4.41 3.04 -1.08
C GLY A 25 5.81 2.90 -0.45
N CYS A 26 6.87 3.01 -1.26
CA CYS A 26 8.23 3.07 -0.72
C CYS A 26 8.38 4.24 0.28
N THR A 27 7.82 5.41 -0.02
CA THR A 27 7.84 6.57 0.86
C THR A 27 7.04 6.33 2.14
N ALA A 28 5.85 5.72 2.03
CA ALA A 28 5.03 5.36 3.18
C ALA A 28 5.76 4.39 4.11
N ILE A 29 6.44 3.39 3.57
CA ILE A 29 7.24 2.43 4.35
C ILE A 29 8.39 3.13 5.08
N LEU A 30 9.16 3.99 4.40
CA LEU A 30 10.25 4.74 5.03
C LEU A 30 9.72 5.64 6.15
N LYS A 31 8.59 6.30 5.93
CA LYS A 31 7.95 7.13 6.96
C LYS A 31 7.39 6.30 8.12
N THR A 32 6.89 5.10 7.85
CA THR A 32 6.52 4.14 8.90
C THR A 32 7.69 3.84 9.82
N LEU A 33 8.87 3.55 9.27
CA LEU A 33 10.09 3.31 10.05
C LEU A 33 10.51 4.53 10.86
N GLU A 34 10.39 5.73 10.28
CA GLU A 34 10.64 6.99 10.99
C GLU A 34 9.68 7.16 12.18
N LEU A 35 8.39 6.92 11.98
CA LEU A 35 7.35 6.99 13.02
C LEU A 35 7.52 5.94 14.13
N LEU A 36 8.07 4.79 13.82
CA LEU A 36 8.44 3.78 14.80
C LEU A 36 9.61 4.25 15.67
N GLY A 37 10.55 5.02 15.10
CA GLY A 37 11.60 5.74 15.83
C GLY A 37 12.45 4.87 16.76
N GLY A 38 12.62 3.57 16.45
CA GLY A 38 13.30 2.61 17.31
C GLY A 38 12.50 2.16 18.54
N GLN A 39 11.18 2.45 18.58
CA GLN A 39 10.29 1.91 19.61
C GLN A 39 10.23 0.39 19.50
N GLN A 40 10.02 -0.26 20.64
CA GLN A 40 9.80 -1.70 20.66
C GLN A 40 8.47 -2.03 19.97
N THR A 41 8.52 -2.95 19.03
CA THR A 41 7.35 -3.50 18.33
C THR A 41 7.06 -4.91 18.80
N ALA A 42 5.82 -5.38 18.62
CA ALA A 42 5.42 -6.75 18.92
C ALA A 42 6.03 -7.77 17.93
N TYR A 43 6.56 -7.30 16.81
CA TYR A 43 7.03 -8.11 15.69
C TYR A 43 8.49 -7.84 15.36
N ASN A 44 9.17 -8.84 14.83
CA ASN A 44 10.41 -8.65 14.09
C ASN A 44 10.02 -8.12 12.69
N ILE A 45 10.53 -6.97 12.31
CA ILE A 45 10.14 -6.31 11.06
C ILE A 45 11.25 -6.49 10.03
N ALA A 46 10.90 -7.08 8.89
CA ALA A 46 11.73 -7.09 7.69
C ALA A 46 11.08 -6.17 6.64
N VAL A 47 11.82 -5.21 6.13
CA VAL A 47 11.37 -4.32 5.05
C VAL A 47 11.96 -4.80 3.74
N CYS A 48 11.11 -4.94 2.73
CA CYS A 48 11.51 -5.36 1.39
C CYS A 48 11.04 -4.34 0.36
N PHE A 49 11.98 -3.76 -0.38
CA PHE A 49 11.70 -3.03 -1.62
C PHE A 49 11.96 -3.97 -2.78
N SER A 50 10.91 -4.61 -3.25
CA SER A 50 11.01 -5.65 -4.27
C SER A 50 11.19 -5.06 -5.67
N THR A 51 11.70 -5.87 -6.58
CA THR A 51 11.87 -5.52 -7.99
C THR A 51 10.92 -6.33 -8.87
N GLN A 52 10.67 -5.85 -10.09
CA GLN A 52 9.90 -6.57 -11.09
C GLN A 52 8.45 -6.88 -10.65
N GLU A 53 7.83 -5.96 -9.92
CA GLU A 53 6.42 -6.05 -9.57
C GLU A 53 5.57 -6.09 -10.85
N GLU A 54 5.69 -5.08 -11.71
CA GLU A 54 4.95 -4.83 -12.96
C GLU A 54 5.06 -5.94 -14.03
N VAL A 55 5.96 -6.89 -13.83
CA VAL A 55 6.19 -7.99 -14.77
C VAL A 55 6.01 -9.37 -14.12
N GLY A 56 5.19 -9.42 -13.08
CA GLY A 56 4.77 -10.65 -12.40
C GLY A 56 5.37 -10.84 -11.01
N GLU A 57 5.55 -9.77 -10.24
CA GLU A 57 5.81 -9.76 -8.79
C GLU A 57 7.03 -10.61 -8.38
N ARG A 58 8.04 -10.71 -9.26
CA ARG A 58 9.10 -11.71 -9.17
C ARG A 58 10.01 -11.51 -7.96
N GLY A 59 10.35 -10.25 -7.67
CA GLY A 59 11.18 -9.91 -6.53
C GLY A 59 10.50 -10.24 -5.20
N ALA A 60 9.20 -9.93 -5.08
CA ALA A 60 8.42 -10.25 -3.90
C ALA A 60 8.32 -11.76 -3.66
N LYS A 61 8.10 -12.54 -4.72
CA LYS A 61 8.04 -14.01 -4.64
C LYS A 61 9.33 -14.62 -4.08
N THR A 62 10.48 -14.19 -4.57
CA THR A 62 11.78 -14.72 -4.12
C THR A 62 12.11 -14.27 -2.70
N THR A 63 11.87 -13.01 -2.40
CA THR A 63 12.13 -12.45 -1.06
C THR A 63 11.22 -13.08 0.00
N ALA A 64 9.94 -13.28 -0.30
CA ALA A 64 9.01 -13.94 0.61
C ALA A 64 9.42 -15.39 0.92
N TYR A 65 9.96 -16.09 -0.07
CA TYR A 65 10.50 -17.44 0.14
C TYR A 65 11.69 -17.44 1.11
N ASP A 66 12.62 -16.50 0.94
CA ASP A 66 13.82 -16.41 1.78
C ASP A 66 13.52 -15.94 3.21
N ILE A 67 12.63 -14.95 3.36
CA ILE A 67 12.27 -14.39 4.67
C ILE A 67 11.35 -15.34 5.43
N SER A 68 10.42 -16.01 4.77
CA SER A 68 9.42 -16.92 5.39
C SER A 68 8.69 -16.28 6.57
N ALA A 69 8.12 -15.10 6.35
CA ALA A 69 7.41 -14.33 7.36
C ALA A 69 6.04 -14.94 7.70
N ASP A 70 5.57 -14.77 8.93
CA ASP A 70 4.22 -15.17 9.36
C ASP A 70 3.15 -14.24 8.77
N TYR A 71 3.48 -12.94 8.66
CA TYR A 71 2.59 -11.87 8.21
C TYR A 71 3.29 -10.98 7.20
N ALA A 72 2.52 -10.46 6.24
CA ALA A 72 2.98 -9.47 5.27
C ALA A 72 1.99 -8.31 5.16
N ILE A 73 2.49 -7.10 5.26
CA ILE A 73 1.77 -5.88 4.91
C ILE A 73 2.35 -5.43 3.57
N VAL A 74 1.54 -5.51 2.53
CA VAL A 74 1.92 -5.10 1.18
C VAL A 74 1.39 -3.69 0.94
N VAL A 75 2.30 -2.77 0.68
CA VAL A 75 1.97 -1.38 0.38
C VAL A 75 2.12 -1.19 -1.12
N ASP A 76 1.09 -0.66 -1.73
CA ASP A 76 1.01 -0.43 -3.17
C ASP A 76 0.15 0.80 -3.46
N VAL A 77 -0.08 1.12 -4.71
CA VAL A 77 -1.08 2.10 -5.13
C VAL A 77 -2.35 1.39 -5.59
N SER A 78 -3.46 2.11 -5.68
CA SER A 78 -4.67 1.63 -6.32
C SER A 78 -5.44 2.77 -6.97
N PHE A 79 -6.36 2.44 -7.86
CA PHE A 79 -7.09 3.42 -8.65
C PHE A 79 -7.87 4.41 -7.79
N ALA A 80 -7.57 5.70 -7.96
CA ALA A 80 -8.38 6.77 -7.43
C ALA A 80 -9.37 7.26 -8.49
N ARG A 81 -10.59 7.51 -8.06
CA ARG A 81 -11.71 7.91 -8.91
C ARG A 81 -11.37 9.05 -9.87
N THR A 82 -11.65 8.83 -11.11
CA THR A 82 -11.69 9.84 -12.18
C THR A 82 -13.15 10.09 -12.63
N HIS A 83 -13.37 10.91 -13.65
CA HIS A 83 -14.74 11.23 -14.12
C HIS A 83 -15.51 10.04 -14.73
N TYR A 84 -14.83 8.96 -15.08
CA TYR A 84 -15.42 7.85 -15.84
C TYR A 84 -15.54 6.54 -15.03
N GLU A 85 -15.09 6.56 -13.77
CA GLU A 85 -15.05 5.36 -12.92
C GLU A 85 -16.10 5.45 -11.82
N SER A 86 -16.59 4.28 -11.37
CA SER A 86 -17.58 4.22 -10.29
C SER A 86 -16.96 4.51 -8.92
N GLU A 87 -17.78 5.02 -7.98
CA GLU A 87 -17.34 5.22 -6.60
C GLU A 87 -17.09 3.91 -5.85
N GLU A 88 -17.67 2.83 -6.33
CA GLU A 88 -17.62 1.51 -5.68
C GLU A 88 -16.32 0.76 -6.02
N GLU A 89 -15.67 1.12 -7.13
CA GLU A 89 -14.47 0.43 -7.63
C GLU A 89 -13.17 1.20 -7.39
N CYS A 90 -13.25 2.48 -6.99
CA CYS A 90 -12.09 3.36 -6.89
C CYS A 90 -12.05 4.10 -5.56
N GLY A 91 -10.85 4.29 -5.02
CA GLY A 91 -10.62 5.13 -3.86
C GLY A 91 -10.81 6.62 -4.19
N ILE A 92 -10.96 7.42 -3.16
CA ILE A 92 -11.04 8.88 -3.26
C ILE A 92 -9.74 9.47 -2.73
N MET A 93 -9.00 10.14 -3.60
CA MET A 93 -7.74 10.81 -3.23
C MET A 93 -7.97 11.86 -2.11
N GLY A 94 -7.15 11.83 -1.08
CA GLY A 94 -7.26 12.69 0.11
C GLY A 94 -8.21 12.14 1.19
N LYS A 95 -8.65 10.88 1.07
CA LYS A 95 -9.53 10.20 2.05
C LYS A 95 -8.84 9.11 2.86
N GLY A 96 -7.53 9.02 2.77
CA GLY A 96 -6.73 8.08 3.53
C GLY A 96 -6.43 6.77 2.78
N ALA A 97 -5.72 5.89 3.47
CA ALA A 97 -5.31 4.60 2.95
C ALA A 97 -6.51 3.71 2.58
N MET A 98 -6.34 2.88 1.57
CA MET A 98 -7.31 1.88 1.16
C MET A 98 -6.90 0.54 1.78
N ILE A 99 -7.74 -0.03 2.65
CA ILE A 99 -7.50 -1.33 3.30
C ILE A 99 -8.11 -2.41 2.43
N GLY A 100 -7.28 -3.35 1.95
CA GLY A 100 -7.70 -4.40 1.05
C GLY A 100 -8.58 -5.46 1.69
N ILE A 101 -9.62 -5.85 0.99
CA ILE A 101 -10.51 -6.98 1.30
C ILE A 101 -10.61 -7.85 0.05
N ALA A 102 -10.05 -9.05 0.10
CA ALA A 102 -10.12 -10.02 -0.99
C ALA A 102 -10.13 -11.45 -0.44
N PRO A 103 -10.61 -12.44 -1.21
CA PRO A 103 -10.54 -13.84 -0.81
C PRO A 103 -9.12 -14.37 -0.60
N SER A 104 -8.13 -13.76 -1.25
CA SER A 104 -6.70 -14.08 -1.13
C SER A 104 -6.00 -13.42 0.05
N LEU A 105 -6.63 -12.44 0.69
CA LEU A 105 -6.06 -11.69 1.81
C LEU A 105 -6.51 -12.25 3.17
N SER A 106 -5.72 -11.97 4.19
CA SER A 106 -6.06 -12.31 5.58
C SER A 106 -7.16 -11.39 6.11
N ARG A 107 -8.36 -11.92 6.26
CA ARG A 107 -9.49 -11.19 6.83
C ARG A 107 -9.20 -10.67 8.23
N GLU A 108 -8.51 -11.46 9.05
CA GLU A 108 -8.07 -11.09 10.39
C GLU A 108 -7.22 -9.81 10.37
N MET A 109 -6.27 -9.71 9.44
CA MET A 109 -5.43 -8.52 9.30
C MET A 109 -6.23 -7.33 8.81
N SER A 110 -7.07 -7.50 7.79
CA SER A 110 -7.93 -6.42 7.27
C SER A 110 -8.84 -5.86 8.37
N ASP A 111 -9.53 -6.71 9.11
CA ASP A 111 -10.39 -6.31 10.23
C ASP A 111 -9.58 -5.62 11.36
N GLY A 112 -8.36 -6.10 11.61
CA GLY A 112 -7.42 -5.48 12.55
C GLY A 112 -7.03 -4.05 12.16
N PHE A 113 -6.73 -3.81 10.88
CA PHE A 113 -6.44 -2.48 10.35
C PHE A 113 -7.66 -1.55 10.41
N ILE A 114 -8.84 -2.05 10.03
CA ILE A 114 -10.11 -1.29 10.10
C ILE A 114 -10.38 -0.85 11.53
N SER A 115 -10.37 -1.79 12.48
CA SER A 115 -10.63 -1.50 13.90
C SER A 115 -9.63 -0.50 14.45
N LEU A 116 -8.37 -0.60 14.07
CA LEU A 116 -7.34 0.36 14.48
C LEU A 116 -7.58 1.75 13.91
N ALA A 117 -7.90 1.84 12.62
CA ALA A 117 -8.19 3.11 11.97
C ALA A 117 -9.36 3.83 12.64
N GLU A 118 -10.43 3.10 12.97
CA GLU A 118 -11.59 3.62 13.71
C GLU A 118 -11.21 4.08 15.13
N GLU A 119 -10.47 3.26 15.88
CA GLU A 119 -10.01 3.57 17.24
C GLU A 119 -9.17 4.85 17.30
N LYS A 120 -8.26 5.00 16.34
CA LYS A 120 -7.31 6.12 16.29
C LYS A 120 -7.81 7.33 15.52
N GLY A 121 -8.94 7.21 14.83
CA GLY A 121 -9.48 8.27 13.98
C GLY A 121 -8.59 8.55 12.77
N ILE A 122 -7.89 7.52 12.26
CA ILE A 122 -7.05 7.62 11.06
C ILE A 122 -7.95 7.47 9.84
N PRO A 123 -7.93 8.41 8.88
CA PRO A 123 -8.73 8.30 7.66
C PRO A 123 -8.36 7.03 6.86
N TYR A 124 -9.38 6.28 6.46
CA TYR A 124 -9.22 5.08 5.65
C TYR A 124 -10.41 4.86 4.73
N GLN A 125 -10.23 3.99 3.75
CA GLN A 125 -11.26 3.52 2.81
C GLN A 125 -11.13 2.00 2.69
N LEU A 126 -12.17 1.35 2.18
CA LEU A 126 -12.13 -0.08 1.88
C LEU A 126 -11.86 -0.28 0.39
N GLU A 127 -10.99 -1.23 0.07
CA GLU A 127 -10.71 -1.68 -1.27
C GLU A 127 -11.17 -3.12 -1.42
N VAL A 128 -12.34 -3.30 -2.00
CA VAL A 128 -12.91 -4.64 -2.22
C VAL A 128 -12.45 -5.17 -3.57
N MET A 129 -11.63 -6.21 -3.52
CA MET A 129 -11.05 -6.84 -4.71
C MET A 129 -11.62 -8.24 -4.93
N SER A 130 -11.51 -8.71 -6.15
CA SER A 130 -11.92 -10.07 -6.55
C SER A 130 -10.92 -11.14 -6.06
N GLY A 131 -10.66 -12.18 -6.83
CA GLY A 131 -9.74 -13.28 -6.45
C GLY A 131 -8.26 -12.95 -6.48
N LYS A 132 -7.88 -11.86 -7.19
CA LYS A 132 -6.51 -11.34 -7.26
C LYS A 132 -6.50 -9.91 -6.81
N THR A 133 -5.39 -9.52 -6.17
CA THR A 133 -5.16 -8.14 -5.74
C THR A 133 -4.46 -7.32 -6.81
N GLY A 134 -3.73 -7.96 -7.72
CA GLY A 134 -2.88 -7.30 -8.70
C GLY A 134 -1.66 -6.64 -8.06
N THR A 135 -1.22 -7.11 -6.89
CA THR A 135 -0.09 -6.59 -6.15
C THR A 135 0.85 -7.71 -5.71
N ASN A 136 1.96 -7.39 -5.13
CA ASN A 136 2.90 -8.35 -4.53
C ASN A 136 2.23 -9.36 -3.55
N ALA A 137 1.05 -9.04 -2.99
CA ALA A 137 0.34 -9.92 -2.07
C ALA A 137 -0.06 -11.26 -2.71
N ASP A 138 -0.34 -11.26 -4.03
CA ASP A 138 -0.74 -12.47 -4.76
C ASP A 138 0.35 -13.54 -4.78
N THR A 139 1.62 -13.14 -4.83
CA THR A 139 2.75 -14.07 -4.81
C THR A 139 3.29 -14.33 -3.42
N ILE A 140 3.28 -13.34 -2.53
CA ILE A 140 3.71 -13.49 -1.14
C ILE A 140 2.82 -14.50 -0.41
N GLY A 141 1.51 -14.40 -0.58
CA GLY A 141 0.54 -15.27 0.09
C GLY A 141 0.70 -16.75 -0.20
N VAL A 142 1.30 -17.10 -1.34
CA VAL A 142 1.49 -18.50 -1.78
C VAL A 142 2.98 -18.90 -1.86
N SER A 143 3.89 -18.07 -1.38
CA SER A 143 5.33 -18.36 -1.37
C SER A 143 5.68 -19.27 -0.19
N GLY A 144 6.53 -20.26 -0.42
CA GLY A 144 6.95 -21.20 0.62
C GLY A 144 5.78 -21.96 1.23
N SER A 145 5.58 -21.83 2.54
CA SER A 145 4.46 -22.44 3.30
C SER A 145 3.21 -21.54 3.33
N GLY A 146 3.27 -20.39 2.67
CA GLY A 146 2.23 -19.37 2.69
C GLY A 146 2.45 -18.32 3.79
N THR A 147 2.01 -17.10 3.52
CA THR A 147 2.11 -15.97 4.44
C THR A 147 0.76 -15.27 4.52
N LYS A 148 0.27 -14.97 5.73
CA LYS A 148 -0.94 -14.14 5.87
C LYS A 148 -0.63 -12.73 5.38
N ALA A 149 -1.30 -12.28 4.32
CA ALA A 149 -1.05 -10.98 3.71
C ALA A 149 -2.26 -10.05 3.81
N VAL A 150 -2.00 -8.75 3.87
CA VAL A 150 -2.98 -7.67 3.69
C VAL A 150 -2.37 -6.62 2.77
N THR A 151 -3.21 -5.96 1.95
CA THR A 151 -2.80 -4.80 1.16
C THR A 151 -3.27 -3.51 1.84
N ILE A 152 -2.39 -2.51 1.83
CA ILE A 152 -2.71 -1.13 2.22
C ILE A 152 -2.31 -0.25 1.06
N SER A 153 -3.31 0.19 0.29
CA SER A 153 -3.08 0.88 -0.98
C SER A 153 -3.24 2.39 -0.84
N ILE A 154 -2.49 3.14 -1.65
CA ILE A 154 -2.54 4.60 -1.73
C ILE A 154 -3.37 4.97 -2.96
N PRO A 155 -4.44 5.77 -2.83
CA PRO A 155 -5.24 6.18 -3.98
C PRO A 155 -4.43 7.00 -4.97
N GLU A 156 -4.33 6.53 -6.23
CA GLU A 156 -3.55 7.14 -7.29
C GLU A 156 -4.40 7.38 -8.54
N LYS A 157 -4.22 8.53 -9.19
CA LYS A 157 -4.80 8.82 -10.50
C LYS A 157 -3.78 8.66 -11.61
N HIS A 158 -4.26 8.23 -12.76
CA HIS A 158 -3.46 8.08 -13.98
C HIS A 158 -2.30 7.09 -13.83
N MET A 159 -2.51 6.04 -13.01
CA MET A 159 -1.57 4.93 -12.83
C MET A 159 -1.06 4.40 -14.18
N HIS A 160 0.20 3.99 -14.21
CA HIS A 160 0.90 3.51 -15.41
C HIS A 160 1.02 4.58 -16.53
N THR A 161 0.97 5.86 -16.18
CA THR A 161 1.19 6.98 -17.12
C THR A 161 2.37 7.86 -16.68
N PRO A 162 2.88 8.73 -17.56
CA PRO A 162 3.94 9.67 -17.16
C PRO A 162 3.50 10.77 -16.20
N VAL A 163 2.20 10.87 -15.88
CA VAL A 163 1.60 11.98 -15.11
C VAL A 163 0.72 11.47 -13.96
N GLU A 164 1.20 10.50 -13.24
CA GLU A 164 0.55 9.95 -12.06
C GLU A 164 0.37 11.02 -10.99
N ILE A 165 -0.68 10.90 -10.18
CA ILE A 165 -1.02 11.88 -9.15
C ILE A 165 -1.43 11.17 -7.87
N VAL A 166 -0.81 11.56 -6.74
CA VAL A 166 -1.19 11.14 -5.39
C VAL A 166 -1.40 12.34 -4.47
N ASP A 167 -2.06 12.13 -3.36
CA ASP A 167 -2.14 13.08 -2.26
C ASP A 167 -1.13 12.70 -1.17
N ILE A 168 -0.28 13.64 -0.75
CA ILE A 168 0.73 13.40 0.30
C ILE A 168 0.08 13.00 1.61
N ASN A 169 -1.13 13.50 1.92
CA ASN A 169 -1.83 13.11 3.14
C ASN A 169 -2.23 11.63 3.14
N ASP A 170 -2.52 11.04 1.97
CA ASP A 170 -2.81 9.61 1.89
C ASP A 170 -1.57 8.77 2.16
N ILE A 171 -0.39 9.20 1.67
CA ILE A 171 0.91 8.58 2.00
C ILE A 171 1.16 8.66 3.51
N ASP A 172 0.93 9.84 4.11
CA ASP A 172 1.13 10.09 5.54
C ASP A 172 0.18 9.24 6.39
N ASN A 173 -1.08 9.15 6.02
CA ASN A 173 -2.08 8.32 6.71
C ASN A 173 -1.77 6.82 6.57
N THR A 174 -1.29 6.38 5.40
CA THR A 174 -0.82 5.00 5.19
C THR A 174 0.33 4.67 6.13
N ALA A 175 1.33 5.54 6.19
CA ALA A 175 2.48 5.35 7.08
C ALA A 175 2.07 5.33 8.56
N LEU A 176 1.21 6.25 8.98
CA LEU A 176 0.71 6.32 10.35
C LEU A 176 -0.08 5.05 10.72
N LEU A 177 -0.98 4.62 9.84
CA LEU A 177 -1.81 3.43 10.07
C LEU A 177 -0.96 2.18 10.25
N ILE A 178 0.05 1.98 9.39
CA ILE A 178 0.97 0.84 9.48
C ILE A 178 1.82 0.93 10.77
N ALA A 179 2.35 2.12 11.08
CA ALA A 179 3.16 2.30 12.29
C ALA A 179 2.36 1.99 13.56
N GLU A 180 1.13 2.45 13.67
CA GLU A 180 0.25 2.16 14.80
C GLU A 180 -0.15 0.68 14.88
N TYR A 181 -0.33 0.01 13.73
CA TYR A 181 -0.60 -1.42 13.69
C TYR A 181 0.59 -2.24 14.21
N LEU A 182 1.80 -1.89 13.83
CA LEU A 182 3.03 -2.58 14.25
C LEU A 182 3.38 -2.37 15.74
N LYS A 183 2.83 -1.32 16.37
CA LYS A 183 2.97 -1.07 17.81
C LYS A 183 1.97 -1.86 18.67
N ARG A 184 0.91 -2.41 18.08
CA ARG A 184 -0.05 -3.23 18.82
C ARG A 184 0.61 -4.50 19.35
N VAL A 185 0.50 -4.70 20.66
CA VAL A 185 0.93 -5.89 21.40
C VAL A 185 -0.24 -6.85 21.56
#